data_7268f7f6017a06c179c1a28794df1af6
#
_entry.id   7268f7f6017a06c179c1a28794df1af6
#
_cell.length_a   1.000
_cell.length_b   1.000
_cell.length_c   1.000
_cell.angle_alpha   90.00
_cell.angle_beta   90.00
_cell.angle_gamma   90.00
#
_symmetry.space_group_name_H-M   'P 1'
#
loop_
_entity.id
_entity.type
_entity.pdbx_description
1 polymer ?
#
loop_
_entity_poly.entity_id
_entity_poly.type
_entity_poly.pdbx_seq_one_letter_code
_entity_poly.pdbx_strand_id
1 'polypeptide(L)'
;MLRLENLAKLYGLKVVFKGVSCRFTAGSITLLAGGNGAGKSTLLRIIAGLSRPSAGEVIFNGTGAGGVAREDGPRLAYLGHATFVYPGLSALENLQFWARAHGLRPSRAELLALLEHVGLAAHAEERAGVFSRGMAQRLNLARVLLLDADLVLLDEPGTGLDVNSMALVRREMLAARERGACVIVVSHDLAGDSPLADRLLLLENRRLAYDGPPQGLAAVDSVLNAATGDVAAPTAGEVPA
;
A
#
# COMPACT_ATOMS: atom_id res chain seq x y z
N MET A 1 14.48 -9.57 5.14
CA MET A 1 13.63 -8.63 5.83
C MET A 1 12.24 -9.21 6.09
N LEU A 2 11.42 -9.49 5.09
CA LEU A 2 10.09 -10.09 5.24
C LEU A 2 9.98 -11.35 4.38
N ARG A 3 9.47 -12.45 4.94
CA ARG A 3 9.20 -13.70 4.24
C ARG A 3 7.79 -14.19 4.55
N LEU A 4 7.08 -14.61 3.52
CA LEU A 4 5.80 -15.28 3.61
C LEU A 4 6.03 -16.76 3.34
N GLU A 5 5.49 -17.63 4.19
CA GLU A 5 5.60 -19.08 4.04
C GLU A 5 4.23 -19.72 4.02
N ASN A 6 3.87 -20.30 2.86
CA ASN A 6 2.66 -21.08 2.62
C ASN A 6 1.38 -20.40 3.13
N LEU A 7 1.30 -19.06 2.99
CA LEU A 7 0.14 -18.32 3.48
C LEU A 7 -1.14 -18.75 2.78
N ALA A 8 -2.18 -18.97 3.57
CA ALA A 8 -3.53 -19.15 3.10
C ALA A 8 -4.50 -18.28 3.89
N LYS A 9 -5.57 -17.81 3.23
CA LYS A 9 -6.67 -17.10 3.86
C LYS A 9 -8.01 -17.61 3.36
N LEU A 10 -8.87 -17.95 4.35
CA LEU A 10 -10.22 -18.39 4.12
C LEU A 10 -11.17 -17.51 4.97
N TYR A 11 -12.36 -17.25 4.46
CA TYR A 11 -13.50 -16.72 5.21
C TYR A 11 -14.65 -17.73 5.10
N GLY A 12 -14.89 -18.48 6.16
CA GLY A 12 -15.76 -19.65 6.11
C GLY A 12 -15.26 -20.65 5.05
N LEU A 13 -16.09 -20.99 4.07
CA LEU A 13 -15.74 -21.88 2.96
C LEU A 13 -15.09 -21.15 1.77
N LYS A 14 -15.06 -19.82 1.76
CA LYS A 14 -14.50 -19.05 0.67
C LYS A 14 -12.97 -18.93 0.81
N VAL A 15 -12.24 -19.59 -0.10
CA VAL A 15 -10.79 -19.44 -0.22
C VAL A 15 -10.49 -18.11 -0.91
N VAL A 16 -9.72 -17.23 -0.26
CA VAL A 16 -9.20 -15.99 -0.85
C VAL A 16 -7.92 -16.29 -1.62
N PHE A 17 -6.95 -16.92 -0.95
CA PHE A 17 -5.73 -17.45 -1.58
C PHE A 17 -5.16 -18.59 -0.73
N LYS A 18 -4.26 -19.38 -1.34
CA LYS A 18 -3.56 -20.48 -0.67
C LYS A 18 -2.14 -20.66 -1.21
N GLY A 19 -1.23 -21.09 -0.34
CA GLY A 19 0.13 -21.46 -0.71
C GLY A 19 0.97 -20.26 -1.20
N VAL A 20 0.69 -19.04 -0.73
CA VAL A 20 1.47 -17.86 -1.10
C VAL A 20 2.79 -17.88 -0.32
N SER A 21 3.89 -18.01 -1.05
CA SER A 21 5.25 -17.97 -0.50
C SER A 21 6.10 -17.03 -1.33
N CYS A 22 6.70 -16.02 -0.70
CA CYS A 22 7.64 -15.10 -1.34
C CYS A 22 8.49 -14.38 -0.28
N ARG A 23 9.51 -13.64 -0.73
CA ARG A 23 10.39 -12.85 0.13
C ARG A 23 10.40 -11.41 -0.35
N PHE A 24 10.48 -10.47 0.58
CA PHE A 24 10.64 -9.05 0.28
C PHE A 24 11.96 -8.56 0.86
N THR A 25 12.65 -7.73 0.09
CA THR A 25 13.97 -7.20 0.43
C THR A 25 13.88 -5.76 0.89
N ALA A 26 14.82 -5.33 1.73
CA ALA A 26 15.01 -3.93 2.07
C ALA A 26 15.46 -3.13 0.84
N GLY A 27 15.11 -1.86 0.76
CA GLY A 27 15.48 -0.99 -0.35
C GLY A 27 14.84 -1.38 -1.69
N SER A 28 13.62 -1.94 -1.65
CA SER A 28 12.90 -2.32 -2.88
C SER A 28 11.43 -1.92 -2.84
N ILE A 29 10.88 -1.65 -4.02
CA ILE A 29 9.45 -1.43 -4.26
C ILE A 29 8.88 -2.68 -4.95
N THR A 30 7.92 -3.34 -4.32
CA THR A 30 7.18 -4.46 -4.91
C THR A 30 5.76 -4.02 -5.25
N LEU A 31 5.39 -4.13 -6.52
CA LEU A 31 4.04 -3.91 -7.01
C LEU A 31 3.25 -5.23 -6.87
N LEU A 32 2.13 -5.19 -6.14
CA LEU A 32 1.22 -6.33 -5.97
C LEU A 32 0.01 -6.13 -6.87
N ALA A 33 -0.06 -6.90 -7.94
CA ALA A 33 -1.12 -6.86 -8.94
C ALA A 33 -2.09 -8.04 -8.80
N GLY A 34 -3.23 -7.96 -9.51
CA GLY A 34 -4.26 -8.98 -9.56
C GLY A 34 -5.65 -8.37 -9.72
N GLY A 35 -6.61 -9.14 -10.22
CA GLY A 35 -7.99 -8.71 -10.40
C GLY A 35 -8.68 -8.28 -9.09
N ASN A 36 -9.85 -7.66 -9.22
CA ASN A 36 -10.67 -7.32 -8.06
C ASN A 36 -11.07 -8.60 -7.30
N GLY A 37 -10.92 -8.59 -5.99
CA GLY A 37 -11.20 -9.77 -5.15
C GLY A 37 -10.09 -10.84 -5.15
N ALA A 38 -8.96 -10.65 -5.83
CA ALA A 38 -7.83 -11.61 -5.83
C ALA A 38 -7.18 -11.77 -4.44
N GLY A 39 -7.45 -10.87 -3.50
CA GLY A 39 -6.93 -10.96 -2.14
C GLY A 39 -5.76 -10.03 -1.83
N LYS A 40 -5.44 -9.07 -2.69
CA LYS A 40 -4.34 -8.12 -2.53
C LYS A 40 -4.38 -7.38 -1.19
N SER A 41 -5.47 -6.66 -0.91
CA SER A 41 -5.68 -5.96 0.37
C SER A 41 -5.69 -6.92 1.56
N THR A 42 -6.20 -8.13 1.38
CA THR A 42 -6.18 -9.18 2.42
C THR A 42 -4.75 -9.60 2.73
N LEU A 43 -3.91 -9.77 1.72
CA LEU A 43 -2.50 -10.11 1.89
C LEU A 43 -1.76 -8.98 2.62
N LEU A 44 -1.93 -7.70 2.20
CA LEU A 44 -1.34 -6.56 2.90
C LEU A 44 -1.79 -6.48 4.37
N ARG A 45 -3.08 -6.71 4.65
CA ARG A 45 -3.61 -6.72 6.03
C ARG A 45 -3.03 -7.85 6.88
N ILE A 46 -2.72 -9.00 6.29
CA ILE A 46 -2.04 -10.09 6.99
C ILE A 46 -0.61 -9.70 7.31
N ILE A 47 0.13 -9.13 6.34
CA ILE A 47 1.50 -8.64 6.54
C ILE A 47 1.52 -7.54 7.61
N ALA A 48 0.52 -6.65 7.61
CA ALA A 48 0.36 -5.59 8.62
C ALA A 48 -0.04 -6.10 10.02
N GLY A 49 -0.29 -7.39 10.20
CA GLY A 49 -0.80 -7.94 11.46
C GLY A 49 -2.27 -7.60 11.77
N LEU A 50 -2.98 -6.95 10.84
CA LEU A 50 -4.39 -6.56 10.99
C LEU A 50 -5.36 -7.71 10.73
N SER A 51 -4.89 -8.81 10.17
CA SER A 51 -5.67 -10.04 9.95
C SER A 51 -4.78 -11.27 10.14
N ARG A 52 -5.29 -12.28 10.81
CA ARG A 52 -4.56 -13.55 10.95
C ARG A 52 -4.68 -14.38 9.66
N PRO A 53 -3.60 -15.02 9.18
CA PRO A 53 -3.71 -16.02 8.13
C PRO A 53 -4.51 -17.23 8.65
N SER A 54 -5.07 -18.02 7.73
CA SER A 54 -5.73 -19.30 8.06
C SER A 54 -4.73 -20.46 8.12
N ALA A 55 -3.60 -20.32 7.39
CA ALA A 55 -2.44 -21.22 7.45
C ALA A 55 -1.19 -20.46 6.97
N GLY A 56 -0.02 -21.00 7.29
CA GLY A 56 1.27 -20.38 7.00
C GLY A 56 1.62 -19.25 7.95
N GLU A 57 2.74 -18.60 7.71
CA GLU A 57 3.28 -17.57 8.60
C GLU A 57 3.94 -16.40 7.87
N VAL A 58 3.99 -15.27 8.56
CA VAL A 58 4.71 -14.05 8.16
C VAL A 58 5.92 -13.91 9.07
N ILE A 59 7.12 -13.95 8.48
CA ILE A 59 8.37 -13.94 9.22
C ILE A 59 9.12 -12.65 8.92
N PHE A 60 9.41 -11.89 9.98
CA PHE A 60 10.24 -10.71 9.92
C PHE A 60 11.66 -11.08 10.37
N ASN A 61 12.62 -11.02 9.45
CA ASN A 61 14.02 -11.21 9.79
C ASN A 61 14.61 -9.87 10.26
N GLY A 62 15.01 -9.79 11.48
CA GLY A 62 15.35 -8.71 12.37
C GLY A 62 16.31 -7.58 11.96
N THR A 63 16.35 -7.18 10.69
CA THR A 63 17.05 -5.96 10.28
C THR A 63 16.06 -4.94 9.74
N GLY A 64 16.01 -3.76 10.38
CA GLY A 64 15.29 -2.60 9.87
C GLY A 64 15.95 -1.99 8.62
N ALA A 65 15.39 -0.90 8.13
CA ALA A 65 15.96 -0.11 7.03
C ALA A 65 17.41 0.27 7.35
N GLY A 66 18.28 0.20 6.35
CA GLY A 66 19.71 0.47 6.54
C GLY A 66 20.49 -0.59 7.33
N GLY A 67 19.91 -1.80 7.58
CA GLY A 67 20.61 -2.90 8.27
C GLY A 67 20.69 -2.76 9.79
N VAL A 68 19.98 -1.81 10.39
CA VAL A 68 19.93 -1.61 11.85
C VAL A 68 18.99 -2.65 12.46
N ALA A 69 19.52 -3.53 13.33
CA ALA A 69 18.69 -4.42 14.12
C ALA A 69 17.90 -3.61 15.16
N ARG A 70 16.59 -3.84 15.25
CA ARG A 70 15.72 -3.25 16.28
C ARG A 70 15.24 -4.36 17.20
N GLU A 71 15.30 -4.14 18.50
CA GLU A 71 14.84 -5.11 19.51
C GLU A 71 13.32 -5.38 19.36
N ASP A 72 12.54 -4.36 18.95
CA ASP A 72 11.08 -4.43 18.80
C ASP A 72 10.62 -4.87 17.39
N GLY A 73 11.54 -5.32 16.53
CA GLY A 73 11.23 -5.64 15.15
C GLY A 73 11.14 -4.41 14.22
N PRO A 74 10.81 -4.60 12.93
CA PRO A 74 10.73 -3.51 11.96
C PRO A 74 9.53 -2.60 12.25
N ARG A 75 9.73 -1.27 12.11
CA ARG A 75 8.61 -0.33 12.09
C ARG A 75 7.80 -0.54 10.82
N LEU A 76 6.49 -0.71 11.00
CA LEU A 76 5.56 -0.92 9.90
C LEU A 76 4.61 0.25 9.76
N ALA A 77 4.46 0.77 8.54
CA ALA A 77 3.43 1.74 8.19
C ALA A 77 2.45 1.11 7.18
N TYR A 78 1.16 1.25 7.44
CA TYR A 78 0.09 0.78 6.56
C TYR A 78 -0.83 1.93 6.18
N LEU A 79 -0.98 2.16 4.89
CA LEU A 79 -1.96 3.05 4.28
C LEU A 79 -2.98 2.19 3.53
N GLY A 80 -4.21 2.15 4.03
CA GLY A 80 -5.31 1.39 3.44
C GLY A 80 -6.47 2.28 3.06
N HIS A 81 -7.58 1.68 2.61
CA HIS A 81 -8.80 2.40 2.28
C HIS A 81 -9.38 3.20 3.46
N ALA A 82 -9.28 2.67 4.68
CA ALA A 82 -9.61 3.43 5.88
C ALA A 82 -8.47 4.39 6.22
N THR A 83 -8.80 5.66 6.40
CA THR A 83 -7.79 6.71 6.61
C THR A 83 -7.15 6.69 7.99
N PHE A 84 -7.70 5.96 8.97
CA PHE A 84 -7.24 5.98 10.36
C PHE A 84 -7.12 7.40 10.94
N VAL A 85 -7.92 8.31 10.42
CA VAL A 85 -8.00 9.71 10.87
C VAL A 85 -9.15 9.83 11.87
N TYR A 86 -8.88 10.49 12.98
CA TYR A 86 -9.88 10.77 14.02
C TYR A 86 -10.61 12.08 13.69
N PRO A 87 -11.90 12.05 13.32
CA PRO A 87 -12.61 13.24 12.84
C PRO A 87 -12.75 14.32 13.89
N GLY A 88 -12.77 13.96 15.17
CA GLY A 88 -12.89 14.87 16.30
C GLY A 88 -11.61 15.65 16.65
N LEU A 89 -10.47 15.20 16.13
CA LEU A 89 -9.17 15.83 16.33
C LEU A 89 -8.80 16.73 15.16
N SER A 90 -7.97 17.76 15.41
CA SER A 90 -7.36 18.54 14.33
C SER A 90 -6.34 17.69 13.55
N ALA A 91 -5.84 18.20 12.41
CA ALA A 91 -4.79 17.53 11.67
C ALA A 91 -3.53 17.36 12.52
N LEU A 92 -3.13 18.39 13.24
CA LEU A 92 -1.98 18.36 14.13
C LEU A 92 -2.19 17.38 15.29
N GLU A 93 -3.35 17.39 15.93
CA GLU A 93 -3.69 16.47 17.02
C GLU A 93 -3.73 15.02 16.56
N ASN A 94 -4.19 14.75 15.33
CA ASN A 94 -4.10 13.43 14.72
C ASN A 94 -2.65 12.93 14.65
N LEU A 95 -1.73 13.76 14.16
CA LEU A 95 -0.31 13.39 14.09
C LEU A 95 0.30 13.22 15.48
N GLN A 96 -0.04 14.08 16.45
CA GLN A 96 0.40 13.96 17.84
C GLN A 96 -0.09 12.64 18.47
N PHE A 97 -1.35 12.28 18.23
CA PHE A 97 -1.93 11.02 18.70
C PHE A 97 -1.12 9.82 18.17
N TRP A 98 -0.90 9.78 16.86
CA TRP A 98 -0.16 8.68 16.23
C TRP A 98 1.32 8.64 16.64
N ALA A 99 1.97 9.80 16.78
CA ALA A 99 3.32 9.88 17.32
C ALA A 99 3.41 9.22 18.70
N ARG A 100 2.51 9.59 19.62
CA ARG A 100 2.47 9.02 20.98
C ARG A 100 2.16 7.52 20.96
N ALA A 101 1.23 7.07 20.13
CA ALA A 101 0.86 5.67 19.99
C ALA A 101 2.05 4.79 19.55
N HIS A 102 3.00 5.37 18.80
CA HIS A 102 4.22 4.71 18.35
C HIS A 102 5.46 5.06 19.18
N GLY A 103 5.29 5.69 20.36
CA GLY A 103 6.40 6.07 21.24
C GLY A 103 7.30 7.19 20.70
N LEU A 104 6.87 7.90 19.64
CA LEU A 104 7.60 9.01 19.05
C LEU A 104 7.31 10.30 19.80
N ARG A 105 8.27 11.23 19.80
CA ARG A 105 8.17 12.54 20.46
C ARG A 105 8.62 13.67 19.54
N PRO A 106 8.01 13.82 18.35
CA PRO A 106 8.34 14.93 17.47
C PRO A 106 7.92 16.25 18.12
N SER A 107 8.68 17.30 17.84
CA SER A 107 8.32 18.67 18.20
C SER A 107 7.09 19.13 17.39
N ARG A 108 6.41 20.17 17.87
CA ARG A 108 5.31 20.80 17.11
C ARG A 108 5.79 21.28 15.74
N ALA A 109 7.01 21.82 15.64
CA ALA A 109 7.58 22.32 14.39
C ALA A 109 7.76 21.19 13.36
N GLU A 110 8.25 20.00 13.77
CA GLU A 110 8.37 18.83 12.89
C GLU A 110 7.01 18.34 12.39
N LEU A 111 5.99 18.34 13.25
CA LEU A 111 4.63 17.96 12.84
C LEU A 111 4.01 18.98 11.87
N LEU A 112 4.24 20.27 12.07
CA LEU A 112 3.79 21.32 11.15
C LEU A 112 4.50 21.23 9.80
N ALA A 113 5.82 20.98 9.79
CA ALA A 113 6.58 20.75 8.56
C ALA A 113 6.07 19.52 7.79
N LEU A 114 5.67 18.46 8.50
CA LEU A 114 5.08 17.28 7.88
C LEU A 114 3.69 17.59 7.28
N LEU A 115 2.87 18.42 7.94
CA LEU A 115 1.60 18.87 7.38
C LEU A 115 1.80 19.77 6.16
N GLU A 116 2.81 20.64 6.18
CA GLU A 116 3.22 21.44 5.02
C GLU A 116 3.63 20.55 3.84
N HIS A 117 4.45 19.54 4.11
CA HIS A 117 4.91 18.58 3.11
C HIS A 117 3.77 17.88 2.36
N VAL A 118 2.67 17.59 3.05
CA VAL A 118 1.46 17.01 2.43
C VAL A 118 0.41 18.04 2.01
N GLY A 119 0.74 19.35 2.05
CA GLY A 119 -0.13 20.43 1.62
C GLY A 119 -1.32 20.68 2.55
N LEU A 120 -1.15 20.49 3.86
CA LEU A 120 -2.18 20.70 4.88
C LEU A 120 -1.78 21.75 5.94
N ALA A 121 -0.73 22.56 5.70
CA ALA A 121 -0.26 23.55 6.67
C ALA A 121 -1.37 24.54 7.11
N ALA A 122 -2.13 25.08 6.15
CA ALA A 122 -3.22 26.00 6.42
C ALA A 122 -4.38 25.40 7.25
N HIS A 123 -4.47 24.07 7.29
CA HIS A 123 -5.54 23.30 7.94
C HIS A 123 -5.06 22.55 9.20
N ALA A 124 -3.87 22.90 9.71
CA ALA A 124 -3.23 22.18 10.83
C ALA A 124 -4.11 22.12 12.08
N GLU A 125 -4.82 23.19 12.39
CA GLU A 125 -5.68 23.32 13.58
C GLU A 125 -7.15 22.99 13.28
N GLU A 126 -7.52 22.72 12.03
CA GLU A 126 -8.89 22.36 11.68
C GLU A 126 -9.17 20.89 12.02
N ARG A 127 -10.39 20.62 12.48
CA ARG A 127 -10.85 19.26 12.75
C ARG A 127 -10.91 18.44 11.48
N ALA A 128 -10.33 17.25 11.50
CA ALA A 128 -10.30 16.38 10.34
C ALA A 128 -11.69 15.92 9.86
N GLY A 129 -12.72 16.04 10.70
CA GLY A 129 -14.11 15.72 10.34
C GLY A 129 -14.71 16.60 9.24
N VAL A 130 -14.15 17.78 8.98
CA VAL A 130 -14.58 18.66 7.87
C VAL A 130 -13.73 18.52 6.60
N PHE A 131 -12.72 17.63 6.62
CA PHE A 131 -11.82 17.44 5.50
C PHE A 131 -12.52 16.81 4.31
N SER A 132 -12.16 17.25 3.11
CA SER A 132 -12.48 16.51 1.90
C SER A 132 -11.79 15.13 1.93
N ARG A 133 -12.26 14.20 1.10
CA ARG A 133 -11.63 12.88 0.97
C ARG A 133 -10.12 12.98 0.65
N GLY A 134 -9.74 13.89 -0.24
CA GLY A 134 -8.33 14.12 -0.59
C GLY A 134 -7.51 14.67 0.58
N MET A 135 -8.06 15.61 1.37
CA MET A 135 -7.40 16.13 2.57
C MET A 135 -7.22 15.04 3.62
N ALA A 136 -8.24 14.23 3.88
CA ALA A 136 -8.16 13.11 4.81
C ALA A 136 -7.11 12.07 4.35
N GLN A 137 -7.01 11.80 3.04
CA GLN A 137 -6.01 10.90 2.49
C GLN A 137 -4.58 11.48 2.60
N ARG A 138 -4.39 12.78 2.38
CA ARG A 138 -3.11 13.46 2.60
C ARG A 138 -2.70 13.46 4.08
N LEU A 139 -3.65 13.62 5.00
CA LEU A 139 -3.37 13.48 6.44
C LEU A 139 -2.99 12.03 6.79
N ASN A 140 -3.65 11.04 6.19
CA ASN A 140 -3.29 9.63 6.33
C ASN A 140 -1.87 9.34 5.78
N LEU A 141 -1.49 9.97 4.67
CA LEU A 141 -0.12 9.89 4.16
C LEU A 141 0.88 10.50 5.16
N ALA A 142 0.59 11.69 5.71
CA ALA A 142 1.43 12.28 6.74
C ALA A 142 1.63 11.35 7.95
N ARG A 143 0.57 10.65 8.38
CA ARG A 143 0.66 9.62 9.43
C ARG A 143 1.62 8.49 9.06
N VAL A 144 1.63 8.04 7.80
CA VAL A 144 2.56 7.00 7.32
C VAL A 144 4.00 7.51 7.33
N LEU A 145 4.22 8.73 6.84
CA LEU A 145 5.54 9.37 6.78
C LEU A 145 6.12 9.64 8.18
N LEU A 146 5.27 9.97 9.15
CA LEU A 146 5.65 10.20 10.56
C LEU A 146 6.43 9.02 11.15
N LEU A 147 6.17 7.80 10.71
CA LEU A 147 6.73 6.58 11.30
C LEU A 147 8.15 6.30 10.85
N ASP A 148 8.62 6.90 9.76
CA ASP A 148 9.92 6.56 9.14
C ASP A 148 10.12 5.02 9.11
N ALA A 149 9.16 4.34 8.48
CA ALA A 149 8.98 2.91 8.60
C ALA A 149 10.01 2.12 7.78
N ASP A 150 10.41 0.95 8.29
CA ASP A 150 11.24 -0.04 7.59
C ASP A 150 10.44 -0.84 6.56
N LEU A 151 9.13 -0.99 6.80
CA LEU A 151 8.17 -1.64 5.91
C LEU A 151 6.98 -0.72 5.67
N VAL A 152 6.78 -0.33 4.42
CA VAL A 152 5.68 0.54 3.99
C VAL A 152 4.72 -0.26 3.13
N LEU A 153 3.47 -0.37 3.58
CA LEU A 153 2.39 -1.08 2.90
C LEU A 153 1.36 -0.08 2.41
N LEU A 154 1.16 0.00 1.10
CA LEU A 154 0.24 0.94 0.46
C LEU A 154 -0.86 0.18 -0.28
N ASP A 155 -2.09 0.29 0.20
CA ASP A 155 -3.26 -0.38 -0.37
C ASP A 155 -4.10 0.63 -1.14
N GLU A 156 -3.88 0.72 -2.44
CA GLU A 156 -4.51 1.66 -3.36
C GLU A 156 -4.35 3.13 -2.91
N PRO A 157 -3.11 3.60 -2.70
CA PRO A 157 -2.84 4.91 -2.12
C PRO A 157 -3.38 6.08 -2.95
N GLY A 158 -3.60 5.87 -4.25
CA GLY A 158 -4.12 6.86 -5.19
C GLY A 158 -5.62 7.07 -5.16
N THR A 159 -6.38 6.20 -4.49
CA THR A 159 -7.83 6.28 -4.54
C THR A 159 -8.35 7.58 -3.92
N GLY A 160 -8.95 8.44 -4.75
CA GLY A 160 -9.49 9.74 -4.34
C GLY A 160 -8.47 10.85 -4.21
N LEU A 161 -7.24 10.66 -4.69
CA LEU A 161 -6.21 11.68 -4.81
C LEU A 161 -6.24 12.33 -6.20
N ASP A 162 -5.88 13.60 -6.25
CA ASP A 162 -5.57 14.32 -7.48
C ASP A 162 -4.16 13.96 -8.01
N VAL A 163 -3.85 14.42 -9.22
CA VAL A 163 -2.56 14.13 -9.90
C VAL A 163 -1.36 14.57 -9.06
N ASN A 164 -1.44 15.74 -8.40
CA ASN A 164 -0.35 16.27 -7.58
C ASN A 164 -0.12 15.41 -6.33
N SER A 165 -1.20 14.98 -5.69
CA SER A 165 -1.14 14.10 -4.52
C SER A 165 -0.61 12.71 -4.88
N MET A 166 -0.93 12.19 -6.10
CA MET A 166 -0.32 10.95 -6.60
C MET A 166 1.17 11.09 -6.84
N ALA A 167 1.61 12.22 -7.43
CA ALA A 167 3.04 12.51 -7.63
C ALA A 167 3.78 12.55 -6.28
N LEU A 168 3.15 13.12 -5.23
CA LEU A 168 3.69 13.08 -3.88
C LEU A 168 3.85 11.63 -3.37
N VAL A 169 2.80 10.79 -3.47
CA VAL A 169 2.89 9.39 -3.03
C VAL A 169 4.05 8.66 -3.73
N ARG A 170 4.18 8.81 -5.04
CA ARG A 170 5.26 8.19 -5.83
C ARG A 170 6.65 8.65 -5.38
N ARG A 171 6.81 9.95 -5.13
CA ARG A 171 8.05 10.51 -4.59
C ARG A 171 8.39 9.91 -3.23
N GLU A 172 7.42 9.77 -2.35
CA GLU A 172 7.62 9.18 -1.02
C GLU A 172 7.94 7.68 -1.07
N MET A 173 7.37 6.94 -2.03
CA MET A 173 7.75 5.54 -2.28
C MET A 173 9.24 5.43 -2.67
N LEU A 174 9.71 6.28 -3.58
CA LEU A 174 11.12 6.32 -3.99
C LEU A 174 12.03 6.72 -2.82
N ALA A 175 11.67 7.76 -2.08
CA ALA A 175 12.42 8.20 -0.90
C ALA A 175 12.49 7.09 0.18
N ALA A 176 11.40 6.36 0.40
CA ALA A 176 11.39 5.21 1.31
C ALA A 176 12.34 4.11 0.83
N ARG A 177 12.32 3.75 -0.46
CA ARG A 177 13.26 2.79 -1.06
C ARG A 177 14.72 3.23 -0.86
N GLU A 178 15.04 4.49 -1.14
CA GLU A 178 16.41 5.04 -1.00
C GLU A 178 16.91 5.00 0.44
N ARG A 179 16.02 5.17 1.43
CA ARG A 179 16.34 4.97 2.84
C ARG A 179 16.55 3.51 3.23
N GLY A 180 16.31 2.57 2.32
CA GLY A 180 16.42 1.14 2.57
C GLY A 180 15.12 0.50 3.08
N ALA A 181 13.99 1.20 3.07
CA ALA A 181 12.70 0.61 3.42
C ALA A 181 12.23 -0.39 2.35
N CYS A 182 11.50 -1.40 2.78
CA CYS A 182 10.75 -2.27 1.88
C CYS A 182 9.37 -1.66 1.63
N VAL A 183 9.02 -1.40 0.37
CA VAL A 183 7.72 -0.86 -0.01
C VAL A 183 6.94 -1.94 -0.75
N ILE A 184 5.69 -2.17 -0.32
CA ILE A 184 4.75 -3.06 -1.03
C ILE A 184 3.52 -2.21 -1.36
N VAL A 185 3.22 -2.07 -2.65
CA VAL A 185 2.11 -1.25 -3.11
C VAL A 185 1.12 -2.07 -3.94
N VAL A 186 -0.15 -1.95 -3.62
CA VAL A 186 -1.27 -2.35 -4.47
C VAL A 186 -1.72 -1.11 -5.21
N SER A 187 -1.73 -1.16 -6.53
CA SER A 187 -2.14 -0.04 -7.37
C SER A 187 -3.06 -0.48 -8.50
N HIS A 188 -3.98 0.38 -8.89
CA HIS A 188 -4.76 0.25 -10.11
C HIS A 188 -4.10 0.97 -11.30
N ASP A 189 -3.18 1.90 -11.05
CA ASP A 189 -2.38 2.55 -12.08
C ASP A 189 -1.07 1.80 -12.31
N LEU A 190 -1.20 0.60 -12.89
CA LEU A 190 -0.03 -0.24 -13.17
C LEU A 190 0.96 0.44 -14.13
N ALA A 191 0.45 1.18 -15.11
CA ALA A 191 1.29 1.89 -16.09
C ALA A 191 2.14 2.98 -15.42
N GLY A 192 1.56 3.74 -14.49
CA GLY A 192 2.27 4.79 -13.77
C GLY A 192 3.20 4.30 -12.67
N ASP A 193 2.91 3.15 -12.05
CA ASP A 193 3.66 2.66 -10.89
C ASP A 193 4.69 1.57 -11.24
N SER A 194 4.50 0.84 -12.36
CA SER A 194 5.45 -0.18 -12.82
C SER A 194 6.87 0.34 -13.05
N PRO A 195 7.09 1.54 -13.63
CA PRO A 195 8.44 2.09 -13.80
C PRO A 195 9.18 2.34 -12.47
N LEU A 196 8.46 2.46 -11.35
CA LEU A 196 9.03 2.70 -10.03
C LEU A 196 9.34 1.40 -9.28
N ALA A 197 8.72 0.29 -9.70
CA ALA A 197 8.83 -0.98 -9.03
C ALA A 197 10.07 -1.76 -9.45
N ASP A 198 10.72 -2.40 -8.48
CA ASP A 198 11.82 -3.34 -8.70
C ASP A 198 11.30 -4.76 -8.97
N ARG A 199 10.05 -5.03 -8.57
CA ARG A 199 9.45 -6.36 -8.62
C ARG A 199 7.94 -6.29 -8.76
N LEU A 200 7.38 -7.25 -9.48
CA LEU A 200 5.94 -7.48 -9.64
C LEU A 200 5.54 -8.82 -9.06
N LEU A 201 4.53 -8.83 -8.22
CA LEU A 201 3.82 -10.03 -7.77
C LEU A 201 2.40 -10.00 -8.34
N LEU A 202 1.94 -11.10 -8.94
CA LEU A 202 0.57 -11.25 -9.44
C LEU A 202 -0.18 -12.29 -8.61
N LEU A 203 -1.25 -11.84 -7.94
CA LEU A 203 -2.22 -12.75 -7.33
C LEU A 203 -3.34 -13.05 -8.32
N GLU A 204 -3.44 -14.31 -8.71
CA GLU A 204 -4.47 -14.77 -9.63
C GLU A 204 -4.87 -16.22 -9.30
N ASN A 205 -6.11 -16.59 -9.61
CA ASN A 205 -6.62 -17.94 -9.36
C ASN A 205 -6.33 -18.42 -7.93
N ARG A 206 -6.42 -17.52 -6.95
CA ARG A 206 -6.21 -17.76 -5.50
C ARG A 206 -4.78 -18.17 -5.13
N ARG A 207 -3.78 -17.85 -5.94
CA ARG A 207 -2.37 -18.16 -5.70
C ARG A 207 -1.47 -17.06 -6.25
N LEU A 208 -0.20 -17.12 -5.93
CA LEU A 208 0.82 -16.29 -6.56
C LEU A 208 1.12 -16.90 -7.95
N ALA A 209 0.67 -16.22 -9.00
CA ALA A 209 0.79 -16.65 -10.38
C ALA A 209 2.08 -16.16 -11.05
N TYR A 210 2.59 -15.01 -10.60
CA TYR A 210 3.85 -14.43 -11.10
C TYR A 210 4.63 -13.79 -9.96
N ASP A 211 5.94 -13.91 -10.06
CA ASP A 211 6.92 -13.31 -9.15
C ASP A 211 8.19 -13.02 -9.95
N GLY A 212 8.40 -11.77 -10.32
CA GLY A 212 9.52 -11.40 -11.19
C GLY A 212 9.60 -9.90 -11.47
N PRO A 213 10.41 -9.51 -12.47
CA PRO A 213 10.60 -8.12 -12.83
C PRO A 213 9.33 -7.49 -13.43
N PRO A 214 9.12 -6.16 -13.27
CA PRO A 214 7.90 -5.46 -13.73
C PRO A 214 7.68 -5.50 -15.25
N GLN A 215 8.74 -5.71 -16.05
CA GLN A 215 8.66 -5.81 -17.51
C GLN A 215 7.80 -6.98 -17.98
N GLY A 216 7.50 -7.93 -17.11
CA GLY A 216 6.53 -9.00 -17.36
C GLY A 216 5.07 -8.53 -17.46
N LEU A 217 4.79 -7.23 -17.28
CA LEU A 217 3.42 -6.66 -17.34
C LEU A 217 2.71 -6.89 -18.67
N ALA A 218 3.41 -6.90 -19.81
CA ALA A 218 2.80 -7.17 -21.11
C ALA A 218 2.15 -8.59 -21.17
N ALA A 219 2.72 -9.55 -20.45
CA ALA A 219 2.12 -10.87 -20.28
C ALA A 219 0.98 -10.86 -19.26
N VAL A 220 0.99 -9.92 -18.30
CA VAL A 220 0.00 -9.77 -17.24
C VAL A 220 -1.21 -8.97 -17.73
N ASP A 221 -1.04 -7.98 -18.61
CA ASP A 221 -2.13 -7.21 -19.20
C ASP A 221 -3.09 -8.09 -20.02
N SER A 222 -2.56 -9.08 -20.71
CA SER A 222 -3.41 -10.06 -21.44
C SER A 222 -4.28 -10.87 -20.47
N VAL A 223 -3.77 -11.16 -19.27
CA VAL A 223 -4.47 -11.92 -18.23
C VAL A 223 -5.45 -11.04 -17.46
N LEU A 224 -5.07 -9.79 -17.15
CA LEU A 224 -5.94 -8.83 -16.46
C LEU A 224 -7.13 -8.41 -17.34
N ASN A 225 -6.91 -8.17 -18.63
CA ASN A 225 -7.97 -7.83 -19.59
C ASN A 225 -8.92 -9.01 -19.83
N ALA A 226 -8.42 -10.24 -19.86
CA ALA A 226 -9.26 -11.43 -19.92
C ALA A 226 -10.11 -11.64 -18.63
N ALA A 227 -9.61 -11.19 -17.48
CA ALA A 227 -10.31 -11.30 -16.19
C ALA A 227 -11.33 -10.18 -15.93
N THR A 228 -11.21 -9.03 -16.61
CA THR A 228 -12.14 -7.89 -16.47
C THR A 228 -13.34 -7.97 -17.39
N GLY A 229 -13.36 -8.91 -18.36
CA GLY A 229 -14.57 -9.23 -19.14
C GLY A 229 -15.09 -8.09 -20.02
N ASP A 230 -14.21 -7.25 -20.59
CA ASP A 230 -14.63 -6.34 -21.66
C ASP A 230 -14.81 -7.13 -22.96
N VAL A 231 -15.97 -7.79 -23.05
CA VAL A 231 -16.49 -8.31 -24.32
C VAL A 231 -16.86 -7.09 -25.15
N ALA A 232 -16.00 -6.74 -26.10
CA ALA A 232 -16.36 -5.81 -27.16
C ALA A 232 -17.70 -6.27 -27.74
N ALA A 233 -18.73 -5.44 -27.63
CA ALA A 233 -20.02 -5.70 -28.23
C ALA A 233 -19.84 -5.92 -29.74
N PRO A 234 -20.46 -6.96 -30.34
CA PRO A 234 -20.39 -7.14 -31.78
C PRO A 234 -21.06 -5.96 -32.43
N THR A 235 -20.33 -5.26 -33.30
CA THR A 235 -20.86 -4.23 -34.20
C THR A 235 -22.04 -4.84 -34.95
N ALA A 236 -23.24 -4.23 -34.78
CA ALA A 236 -24.43 -4.59 -35.50
C ALA A 236 -24.16 -4.46 -37.01
N GLY A 237 -24.14 -5.60 -37.69
CA GLY A 237 -24.05 -5.68 -39.13
C GLY A 237 -25.26 -5.02 -39.75
N GLU A 238 -25.02 -4.20 -40.76
CA GLU A 238 -25.98 -3.62 -41.68
C GLU A 238 -26.87 -4.70 -42.29
N VAL A 239 -28.16 -4.47 -42.25
CA VAL A 239 -29.17 -5.21 -43.03
C VAL A 239 -29.23 -4.53 -44.41
N PRO A 240 -28.95 -5.24 -45.52
CA PRO A 240 -29.22 -4.72 -46.85
C PRO A 240 -30.72 -4.83 -47.18
N ALA A 241 -31.21 -3.84 -47.92
CA ALA A 241 -32.59 -3.61 -48.38
C ALA A 241 -33.17 -4.77 -49.20
#